data_8465422f38de397f170fd35c8f369c09
#
_entry.id   8465422f38de397f170fd35c8f369c09
#
_cell.length_a   1.000
_cell.length_b   1.000
_cell.length_c   1.000
_cell.angle_alpha   90.00
_cell.angle_beta   90.00
_cell.angle_gamma   90.00
#
_symmetry.space_group_name_H-M   'P 1'
#
loop_
_entity.id
_entity.type
_entity.pdbx_description
1 polymer ?
#
loop_
_entity_poly.entity_id
_entity_poly.type
_entity_poly.pdbx_seq_one_letter_code
_entity_poly.pdbx_strand_id
1 'polypeptide(L)'
;LGEVALRSNDGEGEPGKGLNAMFDFLNKKDRTPPALPEGTVRRRYTITGQVQGVGFRYRARYAAQTLDLTGWAQNEDDGSVTMEVQGDPDKFLTLFAMIQKSDYIQITGIRQKDIPPDPWERGFSVKGY
;
A
#
# COMPACT_ATOMS: atom_id res chain seq x y z
N LEU A 1 -14.48 17.62 16.50
CA LEU A 1 -14.37 17.25 16.69
C LEU A 1 -14.34 16.75 16.67
N GLY A 2 -14.69 17.14 16.23
CA GLY A 2 -14.52 16.72 16.27
C GLY A 2 -14.79 16.31 16.19
N GLU A 3 -14.88 16.45 15.62
CA GLU A 3 -15.03 16.08 15.57
C GLU A 3 -15.34 15.98 15.44
N VAL A 4 -15.74 16.43 15.09
CA VAL A 4 -15.98 16.46 15.04
C VAL A 4 -16.56 16.31 15.12
N ALA A 5 -16.88 16.65 14.71
CA ALA A 5 -17.18 16.58 14.79
C ALA A 5 -17.73 16.35 14.82
N LEU A 6 -18.02 16.48 14.45
CA LEU A 6 -18.24 16.29 14.50
C LEU A 6 -18.57 15.72 14.83
N ARG A 7 -18.92 15.72 14.78
CA ARG A 7 -19.12 15.26 15.00
C ARG A 7 -19.51 15.11 15.33
N SER A 8 -19.90 15.44 14.71
CA SER A 8 -20.14 15.38 14.95
C SER A 8 -20.57 15.15 15.05
N ASN A 9 -21.10 15.29 14.88
CA ASN A 9 -21.35 15.22 15.01
C ASN A 9 -21.76 15.05 15.18
N ASP A 10 -22.08 15.34 14.96
CA ASP A 10 -22.36 15.39 15.12
C ASP A 10 -22.85 15.37 15.10
N GLY A 11 -23.30 15.55 14.82
CA GLY A 11 -23.59 15.71 14.67
C GLY A 11 -24.02 15.71 14.51
N GLU A 12 -24.10 15.72 14.31
CA GLU A 12 -24.23 15.85 14.08
C GLU A 12 -24.62 15.66 13.93
N GLY A 13 -25.35 15.65 13.85
CA GLY A 13 -25.61 15.65 13.57
C GLY A 13 -26.04 15.55 13.38
N GLU A 14 -26.49 15.49 13.05
CA GLU A 14 -26.60 15.43 12.69
C GLU A 14 -27.04 15.83 12.44
N PRO A 15 -26.93 16.02 12.61
CA PRO A 15 -27.83 16.56 11.79
C PRO A 15 -28.12 15.92 10.50
N GLY A 16 -29.08 15.92 9.85
CA GLY A 16 -29.55 15.48 8.62
C GLY A 16 -28.63 14.54 7.88
N LYS A 17 -29.16 13.57 7.17
CA LYS A 17 -28.31 12.56 6.58
C LYS A 17 -27.82 12.90 5.19
N GLY A 18 -28.62 13.64 4.44
CA GLY A 18 -28.14 14.23 3.20
C GLY A 18 -26.99 15.18 3.49
N LEU A 19 -27.11 15.87 4.59
CA LEU A 19 -26.07 16.74 5.08
C LEU A 19 -24.82 15.95 5.44
N ASN A 20 -24.98 14.74 5.98
CA ASN A 20 -23.82 13.91 6.30
C ASN A 20 -23.05 13.52 5.07
N ALA A 21 -23.73 13.22 3.98
CA ALA A 21 -23.03 12.91 2.73
C ALA A 21 -22.24 14.09 2.25
N MET A 22 -22.79 15.29 2.38
CA MET A 22 -22.10 16.51 2.01
C MET A 22 -20.90 16.75 2.92
N PHE A 23 -21.05 16.53 4.21
CA PHE A 23 -19.96 16.66 5.15
C PHE A 23 -18.81 15.70 4.80
N ASP A 24 -19.14 14.46 4.46
CA ASP A 24 -18.11 13.50 4.09
C ASP A 24 -17.34 13.99 2.89
N PHE A 25 -18.04 14.53 1.91
CA PHE A 25 -17.40 15.08 0.72
C PHE A 25 -16.48 16.24 1.07
N LEU A 26 -16.97 17.18 1.86
CA LEU A 26 -16.19 18.35 2.26
C LEU A 26 -14.98 17.95 3.11
N ASN A 27 -15.18 17.01 4.02
CA ASN A 27 -14.08 16.55 4.86
C ASN A 27 -12.98 15.91 4.04
N LYS A 28 -13.32 15.16 3.00
CA LYS A 28 -12.31 14.59 2.13
C LYS A 28 -11.50 15.67 1.42
N LYS A 29 -12.16 16.75 1.02
CA LYS A 29 -11.46 17.84 0.35
C LYS A 29 -10.53 18.57 1.29
N ASP A 30 -10.95 18.74 2.53
CA ASP A 30 -10.22 19.53 3.51
C ASP A 30 -9.31 18.68 4.39
N ARG A 31 -9.34 17.37 4.21
CA ARG A 31 -8.62 16.46 5.08
C ARG A 31 -7.12 16.60 4.88
N THR A 32 -6.43 16.77 5.98
CA THR A 32 -4.97 16.77 5.98
C THR A 32 -4.48 15.33 5.89
N PRO A 33 -3.50 15.03 5.03
CA PRO A 33 -2.94 13.68 4.98
C PRO A 33 -2.35 13.29 6.33
N PRO A 34 -2.46 12.02 6.72
CA PRO A 34 -1.81 11.56 7.93
C PRO A 34 -0.29 11.76 7.82
N ALA A 35 0.33 12.05 8.95
CA ALA A 35 1.79 12.13 8.97
C ALA A 35 2.36 10.73 8.86
N LEU A 36 3.34 10.57 7.96
CA LEU A 36 4.07 9.32 7.85
C LEU A 36 5.27 9.37 8.79
N PRO A 37 5.72 8.21 9.31
CA PRO A 37 6.94 8.18 10.09
C PRO A 37 8.11 8.78 9.32
N GLU A 38 8.99 9.45 10.03
CA GLU A 38 10.17 10.03 9.42
C GLU A 38 11.02 8.92 8.80
N GLY A 39 11.55 9.18 7.60
CA GLY A 39 12.33 8.19 6.89
C GLY A 39 11.51 7.22 6.04
N THR A 40 10.19 7.42 5.97
CA THR A 40 9.34 6.57 5.10
C THR A 40 9.74 6.76 3.65
N VAL A 41 9.93 5.63 2.96
CA VAL A 41 10.27 5.58 1.53
C VAL A 41 9.21 4.78 0.82
N ARG A 42 8.83 5.23 -0.38
CA ARG A 42 8.02 4.42 -1.29
C ARG A 42 8.84 4.10 -2.51
N ARG A 43 8.89 2.81 -2.87
CA ARG A 43 9.74 2.35 -3.96
C ARG A 43 8.95 1.43 -4.87
N ARG A 44 9.04 1.72 -6.17
CA ARG A 44 8.42 0.88 -7.19
C ARG A 44 9.47 -0.07 -7.74
N TYR A 45 9.09 -1.35 -7.79
CA TYR A 45 9.94 -2.41 -8.34
C TYR A 45 9.28 -2.98 -9.58
N THR A 46 10.09 -3.24 -10.60
CA THR A 46 9.70 -4.08 -11.72
C THR A 46 10.55 -5.35 -11.63
N ILE A 47 9.89 -6.48 -11.45
CA ILE A 47 10.54 -7.74 -11.11
C ILE A 47 10.32 -8.72 -12.25
N THR A 48 11.42 -9.25 -12.81
CA THR A 48 11.38 -10.20 -13.90
C THR A 48 11.90 -11.55 -13.44
N GLY A 49 11.53 -12.58 -14.19
CA GLY A 49 11.91 -13.95 -13.87
C GLY A 49 10.70 -14.85 -13.82
N GLN A 50 10.81 -15.92 -13.06
CA GLN A 50 9.70 -16.85 -12.83
C GLN A 50 8.92 -16.35 -11.62
N VAL A 51 8.05 -15.37 -11.87
CA VAL A 51 7.40 -14.61 -10.80
C VAL A 51 5.87 -14.61 -10.92
N GLN A 52 5.30 -15.07 -12.04
CA GLN A 52 3.86 -15.20 -12.18
C GLN A 52 3.45 -16.66 -12.09
N GLY A 53 2.29 -16.91 -11.50
CA GLY A 53 1.77 -18.27 -11.35
C GLY A 53 2.50 -19.10 -10.31
N VAL A 54 3.32 -18.46 -9.47
CA VAL A 54 4.13 -19.14 -8.46
C VAL A 54 3.89 -18.57 -7.05
N GLY A 55 2.83 -17.78 -6.88
CA GLY A 55 2.44 -17.26 -5.57
C GLY A 55 3.20 -16.02 -5.13
N PHE A 56 3.88 -15.34 -6.04
CA PHE A 56 4.70 -14.18 -5.70
C PHE A 56 3.90 -13.10 -4.98
N ARG A 57 2.76 -12.69 -5.55
CA ARG A 57 1.99 -11.55 -4.99
C ARG A 57 1.47 -11.86 -3.59
N TYR A 58 1.02 -13.07 -3.35
CA TYR A 58 0.49 -13.46 -2.03
C TYR A 58 1.60 -13.57 -1.02
N ARG A 59 2.75 -14.09 -1.43
CA ARG A 59 3.91 -14.17 -0.55
C ARG A 59 4.43 -12.78 -0.22
N ALA A 60 4.41 -11.87 -1.20
CA ALA A 60 4.77 -10.46 -0.99
C ALA A 60 3.85 -9.80 0.03
N ARG A 61 2.55 -10.05 -0.08
CA ARG A 61 1.59 -9.51 0.88
C ARG A 61 1.86 -10.01 2.29
N TYR A 62 2.06 -11.31 2.44
CA TYR A 62 2.35 -11.89 3.75
C TYR A 62 3.62 -11.26 4.34
N ALA A 63 4.68 -11.19 3.55
CA ALA A 63 5.93 -10.63 4.02
C ALA A 63 5.80 -9.15 4.38
N ALA A 64 5.11 -8.37 3.54
CA ALA A 64 4.90 -6.95 3.80
C ALA A 64 4.11 -6.74 5.09
N GLN A 65 3.06 -7.51 5.30
CA GLN A 65 2.27 -7.42 6.54
C GLN A 65 3.12 -7.76 7.76
N THR A 66 3.95 -8.79 7.66
CA THR A 66 4.84 -9.17 8.75
C THR A 66 5.84 -8.06 9.09
N LEU A 67 6.29 -7.33 8.07
CA LEU A 67 7.29 -6.28 8.21
C LEU A 67 6.68 -4.89 8.40
N ASP A 68 5.36 -4.81 8.51
CA ASP A 68 4.65 -3.53 8.66
C ASP A 68 4.92 -2.59 7.49
N LEU A 69 4.91 -3.14 6.28
CA LEU A 69 5.05 -2.40 5.04
C LEU A 69 3.71 -2.36 4.32
N THR A 70 3.46 -1.27 3.59
CA THR A 70 2.25 -1.13 2.77
C THR A 70 2.63 -1.11 1.29
N GLY A 71 1.63 -1.24 0.43
CA GLY A 71 1.85 -1.23 -1.00
C GLY A 71 0.92 -2.14 -1.76
N TRP A 72 1.41 -2.64 -2.89
CA TRP A 72 0.65 -3.57 -3.72
C TRP A 72 1.57 -4.30 -4.68
N ALA A 73 1.09 -5.40 -5.21
CA ALA A 73 1.78 -6.18 -6.23
C ALA A 73 0.80 -6.58 -7.33
N GLN A 74 1.24 -6.51 -8.58
CA GLN A 74 0.39 -6.74 -9.74
C GLN A 74 1.17 -7.47 -10.82
N ASN A 75 0.54 -8.51 -11.41
CA ASN A 75 1.08 -9.16 -12.59
C ASN A 75 0.91 -8.26 -13.81
N GLU A 76 1.95 -8.17 -14.63
CA GLU A 76 1.90 -7.43 -15.88
C GLU A 76 1.80 -8.37 -17.07
N ASP A 77 1.37 -7.83 -18.21
CA ASP A 77 1.14 -8.65 -19.41
C ASP A 77 2.44 -9.27 -19.95
N ASP A 78 3.57 -8.64 -19.68
CA ASP A 78 4.86 -9.12 -20.19
C ASP A 78 5.50 -10.21 -19.31
N GLY A 79 4.78 -10.66 -18.28
CA GLY A 79 5.27 -11.68 -17.36
C GLY A 79 5.97 -11.15 -16.13
N SER A 80 6.23 -9.85 -16.07
CA SER A 80 6.82 -9.24 -14.90
C SER A 80 5.79 -8.99 -13.81
N VAL A 81 6.28 -8.65 -12.61
CA VAL A 81 5.44 -8.18 -11.50
C VAL A 81 5.88 -6.76 -11.18
N THR A 82 4.90 -5.87 -11.09
CA THR A 82 5.12 -4.53 -10.54
C THR A 82 4.74 -4.56 -9.08
N MET A 83 5.61 -4.03 -8.23
CA MET A 83 5.35 -3.98 -6.80
C MET A 83 5.75 -2.60 -6.28
N GLU A 84 4.83 -1.95 -5.55
CA GLU A 84 5.18 -0.74 -4.81
C GLU A 84 5.19 -1.07 -3.34
N VAL A 85 6.22 -0.63 -2.64
CA VAL A 85 6.42 -0.91 -1.22
C VAL A 85 6.71 0.39 -0.50
N GLN A 86 6.06 0.58 0.64
CA GLN A 86 6.21 1.79 1.42
C GLN A 86 6.43 1.46 2.88
N GLY A 87 7.37 2.14 3.49
CA GLY A 87 7.67 2.03 4.91
C GLY A 87 9.15 2.27 5.16
N ASP A 88 9.68 1.58 6.16
CA ASP A 88 11.08 1.65 6.53
C ASP A 88 11.93 0.94 5.48
N PRO A 89 12.79 1.67 4.73
CA PRO A 89 13.55 1.04 3.65
C PRO A 89 14.54 -0.01 4.15
N ASP A 90 14.91 0.01 5.41
CA ASP A 90 15.81 -1.01 5.96
C ASP A 90 15.16 -2.39 5.94
N LYS A 91 13.84 -2.46 5.79
CA LYS A 91 13.11 -3.73 5.75
C LYS A 91 12.92 -4.26 4.33
N PHE A 92 13.30 -3.49 3.30
CA PHE A 92 13.01 -3.90 1.92
C PHE A 92 13.81 -5.12 1.49
N LEU A 93 15.06 -5.24 1.92
CA LEU A 93 15.84 -6.45 1.63
C LEU A 93 15.25 -7.68 2.31
N THR A 94 14.79 -7.51 3.54
CA THR A 94 14.15 -8.62 4.26
C THR A 94 12.88 -9.06 3.57
N LEU A 95 12.12 -8.11 3.01
CA LEU A 95 10.93 -8.44 2.22
C LEU A 95 11.28 -9.38 1.08
N PHE A 96 12.30 -9.04 0.29
CA PHE A 96 12.72 -9.88 -0.82
C PHE A 96 13.26 -11.23 -0.35
N ALA A 97 14.00 -11.25 0.76
CA ALA A 97 14.50 -12.50 1.32
C ALA A 97 13.35 -13.43 1.68
N MET A 98 12.27 -12.89 2.26
CA MET A 98 11.09 -13.69 2.61
C MET A 98 10.38 -14.20 1.36
N ILE A 99 10.27 -13.36 0.33
CA ILE A 99 9.65 -13.77 -0.93
C ILE A 99 10.46 -14.90 -1.56
N GLN A 100 11.77 -14.79 -1.56
CA GLN A 100 12.66 -15.75 -2.22
C GLN A 100 12.85 -17.06 -1.47
N LYS A 101 12.23 -17.22 -0.31
CA LYS A 101 12.23 -18.52 0.37
C LYS A 101 11.44 -19.58 -0.39
N SER A 102 10.61 -19.18 -1.33
CA SER A 102 9.88 -20.13 -2.17
C SER A 102 10.81 -20.67 -3.26
N ASP A 103 10.86 -22.01 -3.38
CA ASP A 103 11.66 -22.63 -4.42
C ASP A 103 11.08 -22.40 -5.82
N TYR A 104 9.83 -21.98 -5.91
CA TYR A 104 9.16 -21.77 -7.18
C TYR A 104 9.37 -20.37 -7.75
N ILE A 105 9.85 -19.45 -6.93
CA ILE A 105 10.06 -18.06 -7.37
C ILE A 105 11.52 -17.88 -7.73
N GLN A 106 11.77 -17.44 -8.97
CA GLN A 106 13.13 -17.14 -9.43
C GLN A 106 13.15 -15.74 -10.01
N ILE A 107 13.86 -14.86 -9.34
CA ILE A 107 13.98 -13.48 -9.77
C ILE A 107 15.25 -13.37 -10.60
N THR A 108 15.12 -12.92 -11.86
CA THR A 108 16.27 -12.73 -12.75
C THR A 108 16.64 -11.27 -12.92
N GLY A 109 15.75 -10.36 -12.54
CA GLY A 109 16.05 -8.94 -12.64
C GLY A 109 15.12 -8.12 -11.78
N ILE A 110 15.65 -7.04 -11.24
CA ILE A 110 14.88 -6.07 -10.46
C ILE A 110 15.30 -4.69 -10.92
N ARG A 111 14.30 -3.88 -11.31
CA ARG A 111 14.51 -2.45 -11.51
C ARG A 111 13.73 -1.73 -10.42
N GLN A 112 14.27 -0.62 -9.95
CA GLN A 112 13.63 0.10 -8.85
C GLN A 112 13.70 1.60 -9.09
N LYS A 113 12.74 2.29 -8.49
CA LYS A 113 12.64 3.74 -8.56
C LYS A 113 11.92 4.22 -7.32
N ASP A 114 12.51 5.19 -6.64
CA ASP A 114 11.83 5.83 -5.51
C ASP A 114 10.76 6.77 -6.06
N ILE A 115 9.59 6.74 -5.43
CA ILE A 115 8.44 7.55 -5.82
C ILE A 115 7.87 8.20 -4.56
N PRO A 116 7.00 9.21 -4.72
CA PRO A 116 6.43 9.87 -3.55
C PRO A 116 5.60 8.91 -2.71
N PRO A 117 5.71 8.97 -1.38
CA PRO A 117 4.87 8.17 -0.51
C PRO A 117 3.40 8.53 -0.62
N ASP A 118 2.55 7.57 -0.31
CA ASP A 118 1.10 7.76 -0.26
C ASP A 118 0.66 7.71 1.20
N PRO A 119 0.36 8.86 1.82
CA PRO A 119 0.01 8.88 3.24
C PRO A 119 -1.35 8.26 3.55
N TRP A 120 -2.15 7.99 2.53
CA TRP A 120 -3.48 7.42 2.71
C TRP A 120 -3.51 5.90 2.59
N GLU A 121 -2.41 5.29 2.14
CA GLU A 121 -2.38 3.85 1.91
C GLU A 121 -2.43 3.08 3.22
N ARG A 122 -3.22 2.00 3.22
CA ARG A 122 -3.37 1.10 4.36
C ARG A 122 -3.17 -0.33 3.88
N GLY A 123 -2.20 -1.04 4.45
CA GLY A 123 -2.00 -2.43 4.15
C GLY A 123 -1.37 -2.70 2.80
N PHE A 124 -1.36 -3.96 2.42
CA PHE A 124 -0.74 -4.40 1.18
C PHE A 124 -1.78 -5.16 0.35
N SER A 125 -1.91 -4.80 -0.91
CA SER A 125 -2.95 -5.32 -1.81
C SER A 125 -2.35 -6.20 -2.88
N VAL A 126 -3.08 -7.26 -3.25
CA VAL A 126 -2.78 -8.09 -4.40
C VAL A 126 -3.71 -7.64 -5.52
N LYS A 127 -3.15 -7.21 -6.65
CA LYS A 127 -3.90 -6.69 -7.77
C LYS A 127 -3.80 -7.64 -8.97
N GLY A 128 -4.88 -7.66 -9.77
CA GLY A 128 -4.94 -8.50 -10.94
C GLY A 128 -5.19 -9.97 -10.58
N TYR A 129 -4.85 -10.84 -11.52
CA TYR A 129 -5.02 -12.28 -11.32
C TYR A 129 -3.76 -13.08 -11.57
#